data_d12716b8edcb9623351732bdfda22586
#
_entry.id   d12716b8edcb9623351732bdfda22586
#
_cell.length_a   1.000
_cell.length_b   1.000
_cell.length_c   1.000
_cell.angle_alpha   90.00
_cell.angle_beta   90.00
_cell.angle_gamma   90.00
#
_symmetry.space_group_name_H-M   'P 1'
#
loop_
_entity.id
_entity.type
_entity.pdbx_description
1 polymer ?
#
loop_
_entity_poly.entity_id
_entity_poly.type
_entity_poly.pdbx_seq_one_letter_code
_entity_poly.pdbx_strand_id
1 'polypeptide(L)'
;MRIAVRVVLAVLLAAVVINLAGGLAMGVSKSLPADAPKALVSGLLMQTGLLVFSLLAMLILGKGRLTGFGFAMPQQAQWMSVIFAGFGVGLAAAAIISIASTGKSPLDMQFSPLQTVLMIWVYASTCEEVFTRGLIQSFLVPLADRGISVWRRRLSLPVLVSAAIFGLMHLSLLTMGSPILSVLLIVIFAFVLGLMAGYQRERTTSLLPAVLLHSLFNISGSLVGWIVSIL
;
A
#
# COMPACT_ATOMS: atom_id res chain seq x y z
N MET A 1 -24.00 8.93 -11.13
CA MET A 1 -23.85 7.49 -10.73
C MET A 1 -24.12 7.38 -9.24
N ARG A 2 -24.92 6.41 -8.78
CA ARG A 2 -25.22 6.21 -7.35
C ARG A 2 -23.95 5.89 -6.57
N ILE A 3 -23.84 6.36 -5.31
CA ILE A 3 -22.65 6.17 -4.45
C ILE A 3 -22.25 4.68 -4.39
N ALA A 4 -23.21 3.81 -4.07
CA ALA A 4 -22.95 2.37 -3.96
C ALA A 4 -22.37 1.76 -5.25
N VAL A 5 -22.92 2.14 -6.42
CA VAL A 5 -22.41 1.66 -7.71
C VAL A 5 -20.95 2.04 -7.93
N ARG A 6 -20.58 3.29 -7.59
CA ARG A 6 -19.19 3.74 -7.77
C ARG A 6 -18.22 3.06 -6.83
N VAL A 7 -18.63 2.81 -5.57
CA VAL A 7 -17.83 2.07 -4.60
C VAL A 7 -17.67 0.60 -5.06
N VAL A 8 -18.74 -0.05 -5.50
CA VAL A 8 -18.66 -1.43 -6.03
C VAL A 8 -17.73 -1.49 -7.23
N LEU A 9 -17.82 -0.54 -8.17
CA LEU A 9 -16.91 -0.49 -9.33
C LEU A 9 -15.45 -0.28 -8.91
N ALA A 10 -15.18 0.53 -7.88
CA ALA A 10 -13.83 0.71 -7.35
C ALA A 10 -13.28 -0.60 -6.73
N VAL A 11 -14.12 -1.34 -6.00
CA VAL A 11 -13.73 -2.65 -5.43
C VAL A 11 -13.49 -3.68 -6.55
N LEU A 12 -14.34 -3.72 -7.57
CA LEU A 12 -14.15 -4.60 -8.73
C LEU A 12 -12.87 -4.24 -9.50
N LEU A 13 -12.61 -2.95 -9.72
CA LEU A 13 -11.39 -2.47 -10.36
C LEU A 13 -10.16 -2.89 -9.57
N ALA A 14 -10.18 -2.72 -8.25
CA ALA A 14 -9.11 -3.17 -7.37
C ALA A 14 -8.91 -4.69 -7.46
N ALA A 15 -9.98 -5.47 -7.40
CA ALA A 15 -9.94 -6.92 -7.51
C ALA A 15 -9.33 -7.36 -8.86
N VAL A 16 -9.73 -6.74 -9.96
CA VAL A 16 -9.18 -7.04 -11.30
C VAL A 16 -7.67 -6.79 -11.33
N VAL A 17 -7.21 -5.62 -10.88
CA VAL A 17 -5.77 -5.28 -10.89
C VAL A 17 -4.97 -6.23 -10.01
N ILE A 18 -5.44 -6.54 -8.78
CA ILE A 18 -4.78 -7.47 -7.87
C ILE A 18 -4.70 -8.88 -8.46
N ASN A 19 -5.80 -9.38 -9.05
CA ASN A 19 -5.83 -10.72 -9.63
C ASN A 19 -4.95 -10.83 -10.88
N LEU A 20 -4.90 -9.81 -11.74
CA LEU A 20 -3.98 -9.78 -12.88
C LEU A 20 -2.52 -9.77 -12.43
N ALA A 21 -2.18 -8.93 -11.45
CA ALA A 21 -0.82 -8.87 -10.89
C ALA A 21 -0.42 -10.19 -10.20
N GLY A 22 -1.29 -10.73 -9.37
CA GLY A 22 -1.08 -12.02 -8.69
C GLY A 22 -1.01 -13.20 -9.66
N GLY A 23 -1.88 -13.23 -10.67
CA GLY A 23 -1.86 -14.24 -11.72
C GLY A 23 -0.56 -14.24 -12.51
N LEU A 24 -0.05 -13.05 -12.88
CA LEU A 24 1.25 -12.90 -13.52
C LEU A 24 2.38 -13.41 -12.62
N ALA A 25 2.42 -12.98 -11.36
CA ALA A 25 3.44 -13.37 -10.40
C ALA A 25 3.44 -14.90 -10.17
N MET A 26 2.26 -15.49 -9.96
CA MET A 26 2.11 -16.93 -9.73
C MET A 26 2.42 -17.76 -10.99
N GLY A 27 1.98 -17.31 -12.15
CA GLY A 27 2.23 -18.00 -13.43
C GLY A 27 3.72 -18.11 -13.72
N VAL A 28 4.44 -16.99 -13.62
CA VAL A 28 5.89 -16.97 -13.86
C VAL A 28 6.64 -17.76 -12.77
N SER A 29 6.27 -17.59 -11.49
CA SER A 29 6.95 -18.31 -10.38
C SER A 29 6.87 -19.83 -10.50
N LYS A 30 5.78 -20.37 -11.05
CA LYS A 30 5.62 -21.82 -11.30
C LYS A 30 6.56 -22.35 -12.38
N SER A 31 6.94 -21.51 -13.35
CA SER A 31 7.85 -21.91 -14.45
C SER A 31 9.33 -21.72 -14.10
N LEU A 32 9.65 -21.11 -12.96
CA LEU A 32 11.04 -20.93 -12.55
C LEU A 32 11.68 -22.24 -12.07
N PRO A 33 13.01 -22.42 -12.30
CA PRO A 33 13.79 -23.50 -11.71
C PRO A 33 13.64 -23.60 -10.20
N ALA A 34 13.91 -24.79 -9.63
CA ALA A 34 13.75 -25.04 -8.20
C ALA A 34 14.66 -24.15 -7.33
N ASP A 35 15.87 -23.87 -7.81
CA ASP A 35 16.92 -23.07 -7.17
C ASP A 35 16.75 -21.55 -7.37
N ALA A 36 15.77 -21.12 -8.18
CA ALA A 36 15.51 -19.70 -8.40
C ALA A 36 14.96 -19.02 -7.12
N PRO A 37 15.25 -17.71 -6.90
CA PRO A 37 14.73 -16.95 -5.78
C PRO A 37 13.24 -16.60 -5.97
N LYS A 38 12.37 -17.60 -5.93
CA LYS A 38 10.95 -17.52 -6.29
C LYS A 38 10.21 -16.43 -5.51
N ALA A 39 10.49 -16.27 -4.23
CA ALA A 39 9.85 -15.25 -3.39
C ALA A 39 10.18 -13.85 -3.88
N LEU A 40 11.45 -13.57 -4.19
CA LEU A 40 11.90 -12.27 -4.72
C LEU A 40 11.26 -11.99 -6.09
N VAL A 41 11.31 -12.96 -7.00
CA VAL A 41 10.74 -12.80 -8.35
C VAL A 41 9.23 -12.62 -8.28
N SER A 42 8.53 -13.41 -7.45
CA SER A 42 7.09 -13.28 -7.27
C SER A 42 6.70 -11.91 -6.69
N GLY A 43 7.43 -11.44 -5.68
CA GLY A 43 7.22 -10.11 -5.10
C GLY A 43 7.43 -8.99 -6.13
N LEU A 44 8.53 -9.05 -6.90
CA LEU A 44 8.80 -8.11 -7.97
C LEU A 44 7.70 -8.08 -9.03
N LEU A 45 7.26 -9.25 -9.49
CA LEU A 45 6.21 -9.36 -10.51
C LEU A 45 4.87 -8.87 -9.99
N MET A 46 4.54 -9.15 -8.73
CA MET A 46 3.33 -8.65 -8.09
C MET A 46 3.32 -7.11 -8.07
N GLN A 47 4.40 -6.49 -7.60
CA GLN A 47 4.51 -5.03 -7.53
C GLN A 47 4.54 -4.39 -8.92
N THR A 48 5.29 -4.99 -9.87
CA THR A 48 5.30 -4.54 -11.26
C THR A 48 3.90 -4.64 -11.89
N GLY A 49 3.21 -5.73 -11.64
CA GLY A 49 1.84 -5.94 -12.11
C GLY A 49 0.88 -4.88 -11.53
N LEU A 50 0.94 -4.61 -10.23
CA LEU A 50 0.16 -3.53 -9.60
C LEU A 50 0.43 -2.19 -10.28
N LEU A 51 1.70 -1.85 -10.51
CA LEU A 51 2.09 -0.60 -11.15
C LEU A 51 1.57 -0.52 -12.60
N VAL A 52 1.91 -1.52 -13.42
CA VAL A 52 1.61 -1.51 -14.86
C VAL A 52 0.10 -1.53 -15.10
N PHE A 53 -0.64 -2.44 -14.47
CA PHE A 53 -2.10 -2.52 -14.67
C PHE A 53 -2.82 -1.29 -14.11
N SER A 54 -2.31 -0.68 -13.03
CA SER A 54 -2.84 0.59 -12.54
C SER A 54 -2.61 1.73 -13.52
N LEU A 55 -1.40 1.86 -14.08
CA LEU A 55 -1.09 2.89 -15.08
C LEU A 55 -1.92 2.71 -16.34
N LEU A 56 -2.08 1.47 -16.83
CA LEU A 56 -2.94 1.19 -17.98
C LEU A 56 -4.40 1.57 -17.69
N ALA A 57 -4.94 1.20 -16.53
CA ALA A 57 -6.29 1.58 -16.14
C ALA A 57 -6.45 3.10 -16.03
N MET A 58 -5.47 3.81 -15.46
CA MET A 58 -5.49 5.28 -15.39
C MET A 58 -5.44 5.92 -16.77
N LEU A 59 -4.63 5.41 -17.70
CA LEU A 59 -4.57 5.91 -19.07
C LEU A 59 -5.90 5.73 -19.80
N ILE A 60 -6.56 4.58 -19.60
CA ILE A 60 -7.89 4.33 -20.18
C ILE A 60 -8.93 5.29 -19.58
N LEU A 61 -9.00 5.37 -18.24
CA LEU A 61 -9.96 6.23 -17.53
C LEU A 61 -9.72 7.73 -17.76
N GLY A 62 -8.44 8.11 -17.85
CA GLY A 62 -7.99 9.49 -18.10
C GLY A 62 -7.92 9.88 -19.56
N LYS A 63 -8.34 9.00 -20.49
CA LYS A 63 -8.25 9.23 -21.96
C LYS A 63 -6.84 9.66 -22.39
N GLY A 64 -5.83 8.91 -21.94
CA GLY A 64 -4.42 9.17 -22.20
C GLY A 64 -3.76 10.18 -21.28
N ARG A 65 -4.45 10.71 -20.27
CA ARG A 65 -3.92 11.73 -19.35
C ARG A 65 -3.80 11.19 -17.93
N LEU A 66 -2.65 11.44 -17.28
CA LEU A 66 -2.39 11.05 -15.87
C LEU A 66 -2.57 12.22 -14.87
N THR A 67 -2.95 13.41 -15.32
CA THR A 67 -3.05 14.63 -14.50
C THR A 67 -4.08 14.47 -13.42
N GLY A 68 -5.05 13.80 -13.34
CA GLY A 68 -6.02 13.62 -12.24
C GLY A 68 -5.61 12.57 -11.20
N PHE A 69 -4.53 11.81 -11.48
CA PHE A 69 -4.16 10.63 -10.70
C PHE A 69 -3.00 10.86 -9.71
N GLY A 70 -2.63 12.14 -9.51
CA GLY A 70 -1.65 12.51 -8.48
C GLY A 70 -0.20 12.59 -8.94
N PHE A 71 0.06 12.48 -10.22
CA PHE A 71 1.38 12.69 -10.81
C PHE A 71 1.66 14.19 -11.01
N ALA A 72 1.59 14.93 -9.90
CA ALA A 72 1.87 16.35 -9.86
C ALA A 72 2.76 16.67 -8.67
N MET A 73 3.45 17.81 -8.73
CA MET A 73 4.22 18.29 -7.57
C MET A 73 3.25 18.63 -6.42
N PRO A 74 3.61 18.29 -5.18
CA PRO A 74 2.74 18.47 -4.03
C PRO A 74 2.54 19.97 -3.72
N GLN A 75 1.30 20.36 -3.53
CA GLN A 75 0.95 21.69 -3.06
C GLN A 75 0.88 21.68 -1.54
N GLN A 76 1.48 22.69 -0.87
CA GLN A 76 1.39 22.90 0.59
C GLN A 76 1.66 21.63 1.44
N ALA A 77 2.64 20.82 1.03
CA ALA A 77 3.02 19.63 1.77
C ALA A 77 3.63 19.99 3.14
N GLN A 78 3.14 19.36 4.19
CA GLN A 78 3.68 19.48 5.54
C GLN A 78 4.68 18.34 5.77
N TRP A 79 5.88 18.46 5.19
CA TRP A 79 6.89 17.39 5.17
C TRP A 79 7.23 16.85 6.56
N MET A 80 7.41 17.72 7.57
CA MET A 80 7.69 17.27 8.95
C MET A 80 6.54 16.40 9.50
N SER A 81 5.29 16.77 9.25
CA SER A 81 4.14 15.95 9.65
C SER A 81 4.13 14.59 8.94
N VAL A 82 4.50 14.55 7.65
CA VAL A 82 4.62 13.30 6.89
C VAL A 82 5.71 12.42 7.47
N ILE A 83 6.88 13.00 7.77
CA ILE A 83 8.03 12.27 8.30
C ILE A 83 7.72 11.69 9.69
N PHE A 84 7.29 12.51 10.64
CA PHE A 84 7.01 12.04 12.00
C PHE A 84 5.85 11.05 12.03
N ALA A 85 4.83 11.26 11.22
CA ALA A 85 3.67 10.37 11.17
C ALA A 85 4.03 9.00 10.56
N GLY A 86 4.73 8.97 9.42
CA GLY A 86 5.16 7.73 8.77
C GLY A 86 6.09 6.92 9.66
N PHE A 87 7.14 7.57 10.17
CA PHE A 87 8.12 6.92 11.03
C PHE A 87 7.54 6.47 12.37
N GLY A 88 6.77 7.33 13.04
CA GLY A 88 6.17 7.04 14.35
C GLY A 88 5.14 5.92 14.31
N VAL A 89 4.25 5.92 13.32
CA VAL A 89 3.24 4.85 13.19
C VAL A 89 3.90 3.53 12.77
N GLY A 90 4.93 3.56 11.93
CA GLY A 90 5.68 2.36 11.54
C GLY A 90 6.43 1.75 12.73
N LEU A 91 7.09 2.56 13.58
CA LEU A 91 7.70 2.08 14.82
C LEU A 91 6.67 1.44 15.75
N ALA A 92 5.54 2.11 15.97
CA ALA A 92 4.47 1.59 16.82
C ALA A 92 3.90 0.27 16.29
N ALA A 93 3.66 0.19 14.98
CA ALA A 93 3.17 -1.01 14.32
C ALA A 93 4.15 -2.18 14.50
N ALA A 94 5.42 -1.95 14.19
CA ALA A 94 6.45 -2.99 14.31
C ALA A 94 6.64 -3.46 15.75
N ALA A 95 6.68 -2.54 16.72
CA ALA A 95 6.78 -2.90 18.13
C ALA A 95 5.58 -3.74 18.60
N ILE A 96 4.35 -3.34 18.27
CA ILE A 96 3.14 -4.06 18.65
C ILE A 96 3.09 -5.44 17.99
N ILE A 97 3.41 -5.52 16.70
CA ILE A 97 3.44 -6.80 15.97
C ILE A 97 4.51 -7.72 16.56
N SER A 98 5.72 -7.21 16.86
CA SER A 98 6.81 -8.01 17.44
C SER A 98 6.47 -8.56 18.82
N ILE A 99 5.79 -7.77 19.67
CA ILE A 99 5.34 -8.21 21.00
C ILE A 99 4.20 -9.25 20.89
N ALA A 100 3.28 -9.05 19.95
CA ALA A 100 2.11 -9.90 19.79
C ALA A 100 2.41 -11.20 19.02
N SER A 101 3.47 -11.22 18.21
CA SER A 101 3.84 -12.37 17.37
C SER A 101 4.76 -13.31 18.14
N THR A 102 4.27 -14.49 18.48
CA THR A 102 5.08 -15.57 19.13
C THR A 102 5.88 -16.40 18.13
N GLY A 103 5.95 -16.01 16.87
CA GLY A 103 6.59 -16.77 15.78
C GLY A 103 7.36 -15.87 14.81
N LYS A 104 7.92 -16.49 13.77
CA LYS A 104 8.60 -15.76 12.69
C LYS A 104 7.68 -14.71 12.09
N SER A 105 8.18 -13.48 11.95
CA SER A 105 7.46 -12.41 11.27
C SER A 105 7.08 -12.83 9.84
N PRO A 106 5.85 -12.53 9.38
CA PRO A 106 5.50 -12.71 7.97
C PRO A 106 6.42 -11.95 7.02
N LEU A 107 7.13 -10.95 7.56
CA LEU A 107 8.08 -10.10 6.85
C LEU A 107 9.52 -10.66 6.90
N ASP A 108 9.76 -11.79 7.53
CA ASP A 108 11.02 -12.53 7.46
C ASP A 108 11.27 -13.12 6.04
N MET A 109 10.94 -12.32 5.04
CA MET A 109 11.48 -12.55 3.71
C MET A 109 12.98 -12.29 3.81
N GLN A 110 13.78 -13.29 3.48
CA GLN A 110 15.24 -13.25 3.52
C GLN A 110 15.79 -12.32 2.43
N PHE A 111 15.42 -11.04 2.53
CA PHE A 111 16.00 -10.01 1.67
C PHE A 111 17.32 -9.55 2.27
N SER A 112 18.34 -9.39 1.42
CA SER A 112 19.52 -8.64 1.81
C SER A 112 19.14 -7.19 2.16
N PRO A 113 19.97 -6.47 2.96
CA PRO A 113 19.67 -5.07 3.30
C PRO A 113 19.43 -4.20 2.06
N LEU A 114 20.21 -4.38 1.00
CA LEU A 114 20.00 -3.64 -0.27
C LEU A 114 18.67 -3.98 -0.93
N GLN A 115 18.28 -5.27 -0.95
CA GLN A 115 17.00 -5.68 -1.48
C GLN A 115 15.83 -5.11 -0.65
N THR A 116 15.96 -5.05 0.67
CA THR A 116 14.96 -4.42 1.55
C THR A 116 14.79 -2.95 1.20
N VAL A 117 15.88 -2.20 1.06
CA VAL A 117 15.85 -0.78 0.68
C VAL A 117 15.16 -0.59 -0.68
N LEU A 118 15.62 -1.31 -1.70
CA LEU A 118 15.12 -1.11 -3.06
C LEU A 118 13.69 -1.66 -3.24
N MET A 119 13.41 -2.88 -2.71
CA MET A 119 12.15 -3.57 -2.97
C MET A 119 11.03 -3.14 -2.04
N ILE A 120 11.30 -3.02 -0.73
CA ILE A 120 10.26 -2.74 0.25
C ILE A 120 10.09 -1.24 0.46
N TRP A 121 11.20 -0.51 0.75
CA TRP A 121 11.09 0.90 1.10
C TRP A 121 10.71 1.78 -0.09
N VAL A 122 11.24 1.51 -1.27
CA VAL A 122 11.06 2.37 -2.46
C VAL A 122 10.04 1.78 -3.42
N TYR A 123 10.31 0.58 -3.92
CA TYR A 123 9.54 0.02 -5.03
C TYR A 123 8.11 -0.38 -4.62
N ALA A 124 7.96 -1.22 -3.59
CA ALA A 124 6.64 -1.64 -3.12
C ALA A 124 5.81 -0.44 -2.67
N SER A 125 6.37 0.45 -1.83
CA SER A 125 5.67 1.67 -1.40
C SER A 125 5.18 2.50 -2.59
N THR A 126 5.99 2.66 -3.63
CA THR A 126 5.60 3.41 -4.83
C THR A 126 4.48 2.70 -5.60
N CYS A 127 4.63 1.41 -5.89
CA CYS A 127 3.65 0.63 -6.65
C CYS A 127 2.29 0.59 -5.96
N GLU A 128 2.27 0.38 -4.66
CA GLU A 128 1.06 0.30 -3.85
C GLU A 128 0.37 1.66 -3.71
N GLU A 129 1.12 2.77 -3.60
CA GLU A 129 0.53 4.11 -3.59
C GLU A 129 -0.01 4.50 -4.98
N VAL A 130 0.67 4.15 -6.06
CA VAL A 130 0.15 4.34 -7.42
C VAL A 130 -1.15 3.56 -7.61
N PHE A 131 -1.21 2.32 -7.15
CA PHE A 131 -2.43 1.52 -7.21
C PHE A 131 -3.55 2.12 -6.36
N THR A 132 -3.31 2.33 -5.06
CA THR A 132 -4.38 2.66 -4.12
C THR A 132 -4.77 4.14 -4.16
N ARG A 133 -3.81 5.06 -4.19
CA ARG A 133 -4.07 6.53 -4.18
C ARG A 133 -4.10 7.10 -5.58
N GLY A 134 -3.25 6.57 -6.47
CA GLY A 134 -3.28 6.94 -7.87
C GLY A 134 -4.57 6.48 -8.54
N LEU A 135 -4.82 5.17 -8.60
CA LEU A 135 -5.97 4.63 -9.32
C LEU A 135 -7.27 4.67 -8.50
N ILE A 136 -7.32 3.95 -7.37
CA ILE A 136 -8.59 3.68 -6.67
C ILE A 136 -9.15 4.95 -6.02
N GLN A 137 -8.34 5.67 -5.25
CA GLN A 137 -8.79 6.92 -4.63
C GLN A 137 -9.19 7.97 -5.67
N SER A 138 -8.42 8.11 -6.75
CA SER A 138 -8.75 9.06 -7.83
C SER A 138 -10.03 8.68 -8.58
N PHE A 139 -10.29 7.40 -8.81
CA PHE A 139 -11.56 6.93 -9.37
C PHE A 139 -12.77 7.33 -8.50
N LEU A 140 -12.57 7.41 -7.18
CA LEU A 140 -13.60 7.77 -6.21
C LEU A 140 -13.74 9.27 -5.96
N VAL A 141 -12.86 10.14 -6.47
CA VAL A 141 -12.88 11.62 -6.27
C VAL A 141 -14.26 12.25 -6.43
N PRO A 142 -15.13 11.85 -7.39
CA PRO A 142 -16.49 12.39 -7.48
C PRO A 142 -17.40 12.14 -6.26
N LEU A 143 -16.92 11.39 -5.25
CA LEU A 143 -17.57 11.18 -3.96
C LEU A 143 -16.85 11.89 -2.81
N ALA A 144 -15.93 12.82 -3.09
CA ALA A 144 -15.12 13.50 -2.08
C ALA A 144 -15.93 14.44 -1.18
N ASP A 145 -17.13 14.82 -1.58
CA ASP A 145 -18.11 15.55 -0.76
C ASP A 145 -18.71 14.69 0.35
N ARG A 146 -18.55 13.37 0.27
CA ARG A 146 -18.99 12.37 1.26
C ARG A 146 -17.81 11.99 2.16
N GLY A 147 -18.11 11.64 3.41
CA GLY A 147 -17.09 11.23 4.37
C GLY A 147 -17.53 11.40 5.82
N ILE A 148 -16.59 11.23 6.72
CA ILE A 148 -16.79 11.37 8.17
C ILE A 148 -15.85 12.45 8.71
N SER A 149 -16.27 13.12 9.77
CA SER A 149 -15.41 14.03 10.51
C SER A 149 -14.85 13.30 11.72
N VAL A 150 -13.51 13.25 11.80
CA VAL A 150 -12.78 12.65 12.92
C VAL A 150 -11.98 13.77 13.58
N TRP A 151 -12.35 14.17 14.79
CA TRP A 151 -11.80 15.31 15.52
C TRP A 151 -11.96 16.59 14.66
N ARG A 152 -10.83 17.22 14.31
CA ARG A 152 -10.80 18.46 13.51
C ARG A 152 -10.51 18.20 12.01
N ARG A 153 -10.50 16.95 11.57
CA ARG A 153 -10.17 16.56 10.20
C ARG A 153 -11.35 15.84 9.57
N ARG A 154 -11.56 16.11 8.30
CA ARG A 154 -12.53 15.37 7.48
C ARG A 154 -11.80 14.31 6.68
N LEU A 155 -12.27 13.07 6.76
CA LEU A 155 -11.84 11.96 5.92
C LEU A 155 -12.92 11.72 4.88
N SER A 156 -12.59 11.91 3.63
CA SER A 156 -13.51 11.71 2.51
C SER A 156 -13.78 10.23 2.27
N LEU A 157 -14.89 9.91 1.62
CA LEU A 157 -15.22 8.54 1.23
C LEU A 157 -14.14 7.91 0.32
N PRO A 158 -13.55 8.61 -0.66
CA PRO A 158 -12.37 8.12 -1.38
C PRO A 158 -11.22 7.66 -0.49
N VAL A 159 -10.88 8.45 0.54
CA VAL A 159 -9.82 8.10 1.51
C VAL A 159 -10.19 6.84 2.29
N LEU A 160 -11.42 6.78 2.81
CA LEU A 160 -11.90 5.64 3.61
C LEU A 160 -11.90 4.34 2.81
N VAL A 161 -12.45 4.36 1.60
CA VAL A 161 -12.57 3.17 0.74
C VAL A 161 -11.20 2.71 0.26
N SER A 162 -10.33 3.63 -0.20
CA SER A 162 -8.99 3.25 -0.66
C SER A 162 -8.11 2.71 0.48
N ALA A 163 -8.25 3.26 1.70
CA ALA A 163 -7.58 2.75 2.89
C ALA A 163 -8.08 1.35 3.28
N ALA A 164 -9.40 1.11 3.20
CA ALA A 164 -9.96 -0.21 3.46
C ALA A 164 -9.46 -1.26 2.45
N ILE A 165 -9.43 -0.93 1.17
CA ILE A 165 -8.88 -1.81 0.13
C ILE A 165 -7.40 -2.08 0.40
N PHE A 166 -6.63 -1.05 0.77
CA PHE A 166 -5.21 -1.18 1.10
C PHE A 166 -4.98 -2.09 2.31
N GLY A 167 -5.74 -1.94 3.38
CA GLY A 167 -5.66 -2.85 4.53
C GLY A 167 -6.03 -4.28 4.15
N LEU A 168 -7.18 -4.47 3.48
CA LEU A 168 -7.71 -5.79 3.15
C LEU A 168 -6.84 -6.58 2.17
N MET A 169 -6.08 -5.94 1.28
CA MET A 169 -5.17 -6.66 0.38
C MET A 169 -4.10 -7.46 1.13
N HIS A 170 -3.75 -7.06 2.37
CA HIS A 170 -2.80 -7.78 3.21
C HIS A 170 -3.34 -9.09 3.79
N LEU A 171 -4.65 -9.36 3.69
CA LEU A 171 -5.21 -10.68 4.01
C LEU A 171 -4.60 -11.81 3.17
N SER A 172 -4.03 -11.49 2.00
CA SER A 172 -3.28 -12.44 1.19
C SER A 172 -2.11 -13.09 1.92
N LEU A 173 -1.57 -12.48 2.98
CA LEU A 173 -0.53 -13.07 3.84
C LEU A 173 -1.01 -14.34 4.54
N LEU A 174 -2.32 -14.52 4.76
CA LEU A 174 -2.87 -15.79 5.28
C LEU A 174 -2.61 -16.95 4.32
N THR A 175 -2.69 -16.73 3.02
CA THR A 175 -2.40 -17.77 2.01
C THR A 175 -0.93 -18.12 1.93
N MET A 176 -0.05 -17.28 2.51
CA MET A 176 1.39 -17.51 2.63
C MET A 176 1.77 -18.17 3.96
N GLY A 177 0.78 -18.56 4.79
CA GLY A 177 0.99 -19.27 6.06
C GLY A 177 1.31 -18.35 7.24
N SER A 178 1.09 -17.05 7.12
CA SER A 178 1.33 -16.12 8.22
C SER A 178 0.31 -16.29 9.35
N PRO A 179 0.72 -16.14 10.65
CA PRO A 179 -0.18 -16.25 11.78
C PRO A 179 -1.32 -15.23 11.71
N ILE A 180 -2.55 -15.67 12.01
CA ILE A 180 -3.76 -14.83 11.85
C ILE A 180 -3.68 -13.54 12.66
N LEU A 181 -3.17 -13.56 13.88
CA LEU A 181 -3.04 -12.38 14.73
C LEU A 181 -2.11 -11.34 14.10
N SER A 182 -0.96 -11.78 13.59
CA SER A 182 0.00 -10.92 12.89
C SER A 182 -0.64 -10.29 11.65
N VAL A 183 -1.38 -11.08 10.87
CA VAL A 183 -2.06 -10.57 9.67
C VAL A 183 -3.14 -9.56 10.03
N LEU A 184 -3.94 -9.80 11.06
CA LEU A 184 -4.95 -8.85 11.51
C LEU A 184 -4.32 -7.53 11.98
N LEU A 185 -3.22 -7.57 12.70
CA LEU A 185 -2.49 -6.37 13.10
C LEU A 185 -1.93 -5.63 11.89
N ILE A 186 -1.34 -6.35 10.93
CA ILE A 186 -0.87 -5.76 9.67
C ILE A 186 -2.03 -5.08 8.92
N VAL A 187 -3.19 -5.73 8.79
CA VAL A 187 -4.38 -5.15 8.16
C VAL A 187 -4.81 -3.85 8.84
N ILE A 188 -4.83 -3.83 10.18
CA ILE A 188 -5.19 -2.64 10.96
C ILE A 188 -4.19 -1.50 10.72
N PHE A 189 -2.89 -1.78 10.83
CA PHE A 189 -1.86 -0.75 10.63
C PHE A 189 -1.76 -0.30 9.16
N ALA A 190 -1.95 -1.19 8.20
CA ALA A 190 -2.06 -0.83 6.79
C ALA A 190 -3.30 0.05 6.52
N PHE A 191 -4.44 -0.23 7.16
CA PHE A 191 -5.61 0.64 7.09
C PHE A 191 -5.30 2.04 7.66
N VAL A 192 -4.66 2.13 8.83
CA VAL A 192 -4.25 3.42 9.44
C VAL A 192 -3.28 4.17 8.54
N LEU A 193 -2.24 3.51 8.04
CA LEU A 193 -1.31 4.05 7.04
C LEU A 193 -2.09 4.54 5.81
N GLY A 194 -3.06 3.74 5.37
CA GLY A 194 -3.96 4.03 4.27
C GLY A 194 -4.75 5.32 4.43
N LEU A 195 -5.30 5.56 5.61
CA LEU A 195 -6.02 6.80 5.94
C LEU A 195 -5.08 8.00 5.89
N MET A 196 -3.88 7.86 6.45
CA MET A 196 -2.90 8.95 6.50
C MET A 196 -2.37 9.30 5.10
N ALA A 197 -1.97 8.30 4.32
CA ALA A 197 -1.49 8.47 2.95
C ALA A 197 -2.58 9.06 2.04
N GLY A 198 -3.81 8.53 2.14
CA GLY A 198 -4.96 9.02 1.39
C GLY A 198 -5.32 10.48 1.74
N TYR A 199 -5.25 10.85 3.02
CA TYR A 199 -5.44 12.23 3.46
C TYR A 199 -4.37 13.17 2.89
N GLN A 200 -3.09 12.75 2.92
CA GLN A 200 -2.00 13.55 2.35
C GLN A 200 -2.16 13.70 0.82
N ARG A 201 -2.52 12.61 0.13
CA ARG A 201 -2.80 12.63 -1.31
C ARG A 201 -3.94 13.60 -1.67
N GLU A 202 -5.03 13.58 -0.90
CA GLU A 202 -6.17 14.48 -1.13
C GLU A 202 -5.80 15.94 -0.89
N ARG A 203 -5.08 16.22 0.21
CA ARG A 203 -4.69 17.57 0.60
C ARG A 203 -3.67 18.20 -0.35
N THR A 204 -2.70 17.42 -0.84
CA THR A 204 -1.57 17.92 -1.64
C THR A 204 -1.75 17.73 -3.14
N THR A 205 -2.79 17.03 -3.56
CA THR A 205 -3.05 16.61 -4.94
C THR A 205 -1.92 15.80 -5.59
N SER A 206 -0.99 15.28 -4.76
CA SER A 206 0.22 14.57 -5.20
C SER A 206 0.36 13.22 -4.50
N LEU A 207 0.92 12.24 -5.22
CA LEU A 207 1.30 10.94 -4.67
C LEU A 207 2.56 11.02 -3.81
N LEU A 208 3.44 12.00 -4.05
CA LEU A 208 4.76 12.04 -3.42
C LEU A 208 4.72 12.03 -1.88
N PRO A 209 3.88 12.81 -1.17
CA PRO A 209 3.79 12.74 0.29
C PRO A 209 3.24 11.39 0.79
N ALA A 210 2.34 10.75 0.03
CA ALA A 210 1.82 9.43 0.37
C ALA A 210 2.91 8.35 0.24
N VAL A 211 3.66 8.35 -0.87
CA VAL A 211 4.80 7.45 -1.09
C VAL A 211 5.86 7.64 0.00
N LEU A 212 6.24 8.88 0.32
CA LEU A 212 7.22 9.14 1.37
C LEU A 212 6.75 8.64 2.74
N LEU A 213 5.50 8.90 3.10
CA LEU A 213 4.91 8.44 4.36
C LEU A 213 4.93 6.91 4.46
N HIS A 214 4.58 6.22 3.38
CA HIS A 214 4.60 4.76 3.29
C HIS A 214 6.04 4.21 3.36
N SER A 215 6.99 4.80 2.62
CA SER A 215 8.40 4.42 2.69
C SER A 215 8.95 4.54 4.11
N LEU A 216 8.66 5.64 4.81
CA LEU A 216 9.09 5.86 6.19
C LEU A 216 8.48 4.86 7.17
N PHE A 217 7.21 4.48 6.96
CA PHE A 217 6.57 3.40 7.70
C PHE A 217 7.32 2.07 7.52
N ASN A 218 7.67 1.71 6.28
CA ASN A 218 8.41 0.49 5.98
C ASN A 218 9.85 0.52 6.51
N ILE A 219 10.53 1.68 6.43
CA ILE A 219 11.87 1.89 7.00
C ILE A 219 11.84 1.61 8.51
N SER A 220 10.95 2.26 9.24
CA SER A 220 10.87 2.13 10.70
C SER A 220 10.48 0.71 11.12
N GLY A 221 9.59 0.06 10.37
CA GLY A 221 9.24 -1.34 10.56
C GLY A 221 10.43 -2.28 10.41
N SER A 222 11.23 -2.09 9.35
CA SER A 222 12.43 -2.90 9.09
C SER A 222 13.51 -2.68 10.15
N LEU A 223 13.69 -1.44 10.64
CA LEU A 223 14.65 -1.13 11.71
C LEU A 223 14.33 -1.89 12.99
N VAL A 224 13.06 -1.94 13.40
CA VAL A 224 12.63 -2.72 14.58
C VAL A 224 12.91 -4.21 14.35
N GLY A 225 12.57 -4.76 13.18
CA GLY A 225 12.85 -6.15 12.84
C GLY A 225 14.33 -6.50 12.93
N TRP A 226 15.22 -5.64 12.42
CA TRP A 226 16.67 -5.83 12.53
C TRP A 226 17.16 -5.77 13.98
N ILE A 227 16.68 -4.82 14.79
CA ILE A 227 17.05 -4.75 16.21
C ILE A 227 16.63 -6.01 16.94
N VAL A 228 15.39 -6.47 16.75
CA VAL A 228 14.88 -7.70 17.39
C VAL A 228 15.64 -8.95 16.95
N SER A 229 16.15 -8.99 15.72
CA SER A 229 16.94 -10.14 15.24
C SER A 229 18.33 -10.26 15.83
N ILE A 230 18.84 -9.21 16.51
CA ILE A 230 20.16 -9.16 17.14
C ILE A 230 20.06 -9.49 18.65
N LEU A 231 18.88 -9.30 19.24
CA LEU A 231 18.61 -9.57 20.66
C LEU A 231 18.24 -11.04 20.90
#